data_bf2bb4c50060a9248d300dadede23170
#
_entry.id   bf2bb4c50060a9248d300dadede23170
#
_cell.length_a   1.000
_cell.length_b   1.000
_cell.length_c   1.000
_cell.angle_alpha   90.00
_cell.angle_beta   90.00
_cell.angle_gamma   90.00
#
_symmetry.space_group_name_H-M   'P 1'
#
loop_
_entity.id
_entity.type
_entity.pdbx_description
1 polymer ?
#
loop_
_entity_poly.entity_id
_entity_poly.type
_entity_poly.pdbx_seq_one_letter_code
_entity_poly.pdbx_strand_id
1 'polypeptide(L)'
;MNGDDDARRSLVRHVYRPLLTASNGLVETLSAYLSLGHSLEATARELFVHANTVRYRLRKVTDLTGWDPLLPREAFVLQTALAVGRLASSARN
;
A
#
# COMPACT_ATOMS: atom_id res chain seq x y z
N MET A 1 -15.57 -16.54 -11.01
CA MET A 1 -16.45 -15.56 -11.64
C MET A 1 -15.71 -14.34 -12.08
N ASN A 2 -16.22 -13.76 -13.10
CA ASN A 2 -15.53 -12.66 -13.77
C ASN A 2 -15.44 -11.41 -12.92
N GLY A 3 -16.43 -11.17 -12.07
CA GLY A 3 -16.43 -9.98 -11.23
C GLY A 3 -15.26 -9.90 -10.27
N ASP A 4 -14.94 -11.03 -9.64
CA ASP A 4 -13.82 -11.06 -8.69
C ASP A 4 -12.49 -10.84 -9.39
N ASP A 5 -12.31 -11.45 -10.57
CA ASP A 5 -11.08 -11.28 -11.33
C ASP A 5 -10.93 -9.84 -11.80
N ASP A 6 -12.03 -9.22 -12.22
CA ASP A 6 -11.98 -7.82 -12.66
C ASP A 6 -11.63 -6.90 -11.50
N ALA A 7 -12.18 -7.16 -10.32
CA ALA A 7 -11.87 -6.35 -9.13
C ALA A 7 -10.40 -6.48 -8.77
N ARG A 8 -9.85 -7.70 -8.81
CA ARG A 8 -8.44 -7.91 -8.51
C ARG A 8 -7.54 -7.21 -9.50
N ARG A 9 -7.85 -7.33 -10.80
CA ARG A 9 -7.06 -6.66 -11.82
C ARG A 9 -7.11 -5.16 -11.66
N SER A 10 -8.26 -4.63 -11.29
CA SER A 10 -8.42 -3.20 -11.05
C SER A 10 -7.54 -2.73 -9.90
N LEU A 11 -7.51 -3.48 -8.79
CA LEU A 11 -6.67 -3.15 -7.66
C LEU A 11 -5.19 -3.18 -8.04
N VAL A 12 -4.76 -4.19 -8.79
CA VAL A 12 -3.38 -4.27 -9.23
C VAL A 12 -3.04 -3.10 -10.15
N ARG A 13 -3.90 -2.82 -11.12
CA ARG A 13 -3.63 -1.79 -12.13
C ARG A 13 -3.67 -0.38 -11.54
N HIS A 14 -4.66 -0.09 -10.72
CA HIS A 14 -4.89 1.29 -10.27
C HIS A 14 -4.29 1.60 -8.92
N VAL A 15 -3.94 0.59 -8.14
CA VAL A 15 -3.39 0.80 -6.80
C VAL A 15 -1.99 0.24 -6.68
N TYR A 16 -1.80 -1.05 -6.90
CA TYR A 16 -0.53 -1.71 -6.62
C TYR A 16 0.58 -1.24 -7.57
N ARG A 17 0.33 -1.25 -8.87
CA ARG A 17 1.35 -0.85 -9.85
C ARG A 17 1.82 0.58 -9.68
N PRO A 18 0.90 1.56 -9.49
CA PRO A 18 1.37 2.92 -9.27
C PRO A 18 2.29 3.04 -8.06
N LEU A 19 2.02 2.29 -7.00
CA LEU A 19 2.88 2.31 -5.82
C LEU A 19 4.25 1.70 -6.10
N LEU A 20 4.29 0.60 -6.84
CA LEU A 20 5.56 -0.03 -7.22
C LEU A 20 6.39 0.88 -8.10
N THR A 21 5.73 1.48 -9.09
CA THR A 21 6.41 2.32 -10.07
C THR A 21 6.97 3.58 -9.45
N ALA A 22 6.27 4.13 -8.47
CA ALA A 22 6.70 5.37 -7.83
C ALA A 22 8.02 5.23 -7.08
N SER A 23 8.36 4.01 -6.65
CA SER A 23 9.54 3.73 -5.85
C SER A 23 9.53 4.55 -4.55
N ASN A 24 10.69 4.94 -4.03
CA ASN A 24 10.81 5.75 -2.81
C ASN A 24 10.28 5.06 -1.56
N GLY A 25 10.20 3.73 -1.57
CA GLY A 25 9.81 2.99 -0.39
C GLY A 25 8.33 3.08 -0.03
N LEU A 26 7.46 3.40 -0.99
CA LEU A 26 6.04 3.56 -0.67
C LEU A 26 5.37 2.24 -0.30
N VAL A 27 5.64 1.17 -1.04
CA VAL A 27 5.06 -0.14 -0.73
C VAL A 27 5.56 -0.62 0.63
N GLU A 28 6.86 -0.50 0.88
CA GLU A 28 7.45 -0.91 2.15
C GLU A 28 6.88 -0.14 3.32
N THR A 29 6.72 1.18 3.15
CA THR A 29 6.19 2.02 4.21
C THR A 29 4.72 1.68 4.48
N LEU A 30 3.93 1.55 3.44
CA LEU A 30 2.52 1.22 3.58
C LEU A 30 2.35 -0.16 4.22
N SER A 31 3.12 -1.14 3.76
CA SER A 31 3.04 -2.49 4.32
C SER A 31 3.40 -2.50 5.80
N ALA A 32 4.46 -1.81 6.18
CA ALA A 32 4.87 -1.74 7.59
C ALA A 32 3.79 -1.04 8.41
N TYR A 33 3.26 0.07 7.91
CA TYR A 33 2.24 0.82 8.62
C TYR A 33 1.01 -0.04 8.90
N LEU A 34 0.53 -0.75 7.89
CA LEU A 34 -0.65 -1.61 8.06
C LEU A 34 -0.38 -2.79 8.98
N SER A 35 0.85 -3.32 8.97
CA SER A 35 1.22 -4.47 9.79
C SER A 35 1.48 -4.10 11.25
N LEU A 36 1.87 -2.86 11.50
CA LEU A 36 2.27 -2.42 12.83
C LEU A 36 1.16 -1.64 13.54
N GLY A 37 -0.09 -1.99 13.26
CA GLY A 37 -1.23 -1.41 13.96
C GLY A 37 -1.50 0.04 13.62
N HIS A 38 -1.12 0.46 12.42
CA HIS A 38 -1.34 1.83 11.96
C HIS A 38 -0.63 2.85 12.86
N SER A 39 0.56 2.50 13.30
CA SER A 39 1.36 3.38 14.16
C SER A 39 2.46 4.04 13.34
N LEU A 40 2.41 5.37 13.26
CA LEU A 40 3.45 6.13 12.55
C LEU A 40 4.81 5.93 13.21
N GLU A 41 4.83 5.93 14.54
CA GLU A 41 6.09 5.83 15.27
C GLU A 41 6.70 4.44 15.16
N ALA A 42 5.87 3.40 15.25
CA ALA A 42 6.38 2.04 15.10
C ALA A 42 6.91 1.83 13.69
N THR A 43 6.22 2.38 12.69
CA THR A 43 6.64 2.29 11.31
C THR A 43 7.98 2.99 11.10
N ALA A 44 8.11 4.19 11.67
CA ALA A 44 9.36 4.95 11.57
C ALA A 44 10.53 4.17 12.16
N ARG A 45 10.32 3.56 13.33
CA ARG A 45 11.36 2.75 13.97
C ARG A 45 11.72 1.54 13.13
N GLU A 46 10.71 0.87 12.60
CA GLU A 46 10.94 -0.33 11.78
C GLU A 46 11.76 -0.02 10.54
N LEU A 47 11.50 1.12 9.92
CA LEU A 47 12.15 1.48 8.67
C LEU A 47 13.38 2.37 8.85
N PHE A 48 13.71 2.72 10.08
CA PHE A 48 14.86 3.56 10.41
C PHE A 48 14.77 4.93 9.74
N VAL A 49 13.58 5.52 9.77
CA VAL A 49 13.35 6.85 9.22
C VAL A 49 12.60 7.70 10.24
N HIS A 50 12.58 9.02 10.00
CA HIS A 50 11.81 9.92 10.85
C HIS A 50 10.32 9.73 10.58
N ALA A 51 9.50 10.00 11.62
CA ALA A 51 8.05 9.88 11.49
C ALA A 51 7.50 10.79 10.39
N ASN A 52 8.11 11.95 10.18
CA ASN A 52 7.68 12.85 9.10
C ASN A 52 7.87 12.21 7.72
N THR A 53 8.90 11.39 7.56
CA THR A 53 9.13 10.66 6.33
C THR A 53 7.99 9.66 6.11
N VAL A 54 7.56 8.98 7.18
CA VAL A 54 6.44 8.05 7.08
C VAL A 54 5.18 8.81 6.66
N ARG A 55 4.91 9.95 7.31
CA ARG A 55 3.74 10.77 6.96
C ARG A 55 3.76 11.20 5.50
N TYR A 56 4.92 11.64 5.05
CA TYR A 56 5.07 12.07 3.67
C TYR A 56 4.79 10.93 2.69
N ARG A 57 5.34 9.76 2.98
CA ARG A 57 5.14 8.60 2.11
C ARG A 57 3.70 8.13 2.09
N LEU A 58 3.03 8.15 3.25
CA LEU A 58 1.61 7.77 3.30
C LEU A 58 0.75 8.77 2.55
N ARG A 59 1.09 10.06 2.61
CA ARG A 59 0.39 11.07 1.81
C ARG A 59 0.59 10.82 0.32
N LYS A 60 1.79 10.41 -0.06
CA LYS A 60 2.07 10.06 -1.45
C LYS A 60 1.22 8.88 -1.91
N VAL A 61 1.01 7.91 -1.03
CA VAL A 61 0.12 6.80 -1.34
C VAL A 61 -1.27 7.32 -1.71
N THR A 62 -1.78 8.25 -0.91
CA THR A 62 -3.09 8.86 -1.18
C THR A 62 -3.09 9.59 -2.51
N ASP A 63 -2.04 10.37 -2.77
CA ASP A 63 -1.95 11.13 -4.02
C ASP A 63 -1.96 10.23 -5.25
N LEU A 64 -1.29 9.09 -5.16
CA LEU A 64 -1.15 8.19 -6.30
C LEU A 64 -2.33 7.26 -6.50
N THR A 65 -2.97 6.86 -5.42
CA THR A 65 -4.01 5.83 -5.49
C THR A 65 -5.41 6.36 -5.25
N GLY A 66 -5.54 7.51 -4.62
CA GLY A 66 -6.83 8.03 -4.21
C GLY A 66 -7.36 7.41 -2.93
N TRP A 67 -6.58 6.51 -2.29
CA TRP A 67 -7.00 5.85 -1.05
C TRP A 67 -6.09 6.29 0.09
N ASP A 68 -6.72 6.67 1.21
CA ASP A 68 -6.01 7.23 2.36
C ASP A 68 -5.76 6.14 3.41
N PRO A 69 -4.50 5.76 3.65
CA PRO A 69 -4.21 4.71 4.64
C PRO A 69 -4.55 5.09 6.07
N LEU A 70 -4.79 6.38 6.35
CA LEU A 70 -5.17 6.80 7.69
C LEU A 70 -6.64 6.57 7.98
N LEU A 71 -7.46 6.30 6.96
CA LEU A 71 -8.88 6.01 7.12
C LEU A 71 -9.09 4.50 7.10
N PRO A 72 -9.73 3.93 8.14
CA PRO A 72 -9.81 2.47 8.27
C PRO A 72 -10.37 1.73 7.05
N ARG A 73 -11.45 2.25 6.45
CA ARG A 73 -12.03 1.61 5.27
C ARG A 73 -11.07 1.63 4.09
N GLU A 74 -10.40 2.76 3.91
CA GLU A 74 -9.49 2.92 2.79
C GLU A 74 -8.20 2.16 3.02
N ALA A 75 -7.77 2.09 4.28
CA ALA A 75 -6.63 1.25 4.63
C ALA A 75 -6.89 -0.21 4.27
N PHE A 76 -8.11 -0.67 4.45
CA PHE A 76 -8.47 -2.04 4.11
C PHE A 76 -8.37 -2.29 2.60
N VAL A 77 -8.80 -1.32 1.79
CA VAL A 77 -8.67 -1.42 0.34
C VAL A 77 -7.19 -1.54 -0.04
N LEU A 78 -6.36 -0.70 0.58
CA LEU A 78 -4.93 -0.72 0.31
C LEU A 78 -4.30 -2.04 0.72
N GLN A 79 -4.71 -2.57 1.87
CA GLN A 79 -4.21 -3.86 2.35
C GLN A 79 -4.56 -4.97 1.38
N THR A 80 -5.78 -4.96 0.88
CA THR A 80 -6.23 -5.94 -0.11
C THR A 80 -5.42 -5.81 -1.39
N ALA A 81 -5.19 -4.58 -1.83
CA ALA A 81 -4.41 -4.34 -3.05
C ALA A 81 -2.98 -4.89 -2.92
N LEU A 82 -2.36 -4.70 -1.76
CA LEU A 82 -1.02 -5.24 -1.54
C LEU A 82 -1.02 -6.77 -1.60
N ALA A 83 -2.00 -7.40 -0.97
CA ALA A 83 -2.09 -8.87 -0.96
C ALA A 83 -2.29 -9.41 -2.37
N VAL A 84 -3.23 -8.82 -3.11
CA VAL A 84 -3.53 -9.27 -4.47
C VAL A 84 -2.33 -9.00 -5.39
N GLY A 85 -1.68 -7.83 -5.21
CA GLY A 85 -0.53 -7.48 -6.02
C GLY A 85 0.63 -8.44 -5.83
N ARG A 86 0.88 -8.83 -4.58
CA ARG A 86 1.96 -9.78 -4.29
C ARG A 86 1.67 -11.15 -4.88
N LEU A 87 0.42 -11.60 -4.82
CA LEU A 87 0.03 -12.87 -5.43
C LEU A 87 0.23 -12.83 -6.93
N ALA A 88 -0.16 -11.72 -7.57
CA ALA A 88 0.02 -11.57 -9.01
C ALA A 88 1.49 -11.61 -9.39
N SER A 89 2.35 -10.96 -8.60
CA SER A 89 3.78 -10.98 -8.85
C SER A 89 4.38 -12.37 -8.68
N SER A 90 3.94 -13.09 -7.65
CA SER A 90 4.42 -14.46 -7.43
C SER A 90 4.00 -15.39 -8.55
N ALA A 91 2.79 -15.21 -9.06
CA ALA A 91 2.27 -16.08 -10.12
C ALA A 91 3.06 -15.94 -11.41
N ARG A 92 3.71 -14.79 -11.61
CA ARG A 92 4.50 -14.58 -12.82
C ARG A 92 5.83 -15.31 -12.80
N ASN A 93 6.32 -15.58 -11.63
CA ASN A 93 7.59 -16.27 -11.48
C ASN A 93 7.40 -17.77 -11.45
#